data_f075615dd859dc03ff36eecd58e0c0c8
#
_entry.id   f075615dd859dc03ff36eecd58e0c0c8
#
_cell.length_a   1.000
_cell.length_b   1.000
_cell.length_c   1.000
_cell.angle_alpha   90.00
_cell.angle_beta   90.00
_cell.angle_gamma   90.00
#
_symmetry.space_group_name_H-M   'P 1'
#
loop_
_entity.id
_entity.type
_entity.pdbx_description
1 polymer ?
#
loop_
_entity_poly.entity_id
_entity_poly.type
_entity_poly.pdbx_seq_one_letter_code
_entity_poly.pdbx_strand_id
1 'polypeptide(L)'
;MRLGKQRNENKYLAIKYFYETKIWSINWMCKVLNISRASYYKWLHKEVPRQELENIELARLIKEYDERFNHILGYRRMTSWINHFNQTNYSKKRVHRIMQKLGIHSVIRGKKNKYISVKPETIAENILQRDFYATEPNQKWVTDITEFKVPREKKKIYLSAILDLYDRYPVAYVLSSRNNNKLVFKTFDKAIKDNPLAKPIFHSDRGFQYTSKVFQRKLKEKEMKQSMSRVGHCIDNGPVE
;
A
#
# COMPACT_ATOMS: atom_id res chain seq x y z
N MET A 1 27.04 -20.52 -6.65
CA MET A 1 26.88 -19.59 -5.49
C MET A 1 25.92 -20.25 -4.49
N ARG A 2 26.37 -20.64 -3.31
CA ARG A 2 25.50 -21.30 -2.32
C ARG A 2 24.56 -20.26 -1.71
N LEU A 3 23.26 -20.52 -1.68
CA LEU A 3 22.25 -19.64 -1.11
C LEU A 3 22.25 -19.59 0.45
N GLY A 4 23.11 -20.36 1.11
CA GLY A 4 23.29 -20.37 2.56
C GLY A 4 24.74 -20.14 2.95
N LYS A 5 25.04 -19.16 3.82
CA LYS A 5 26.34 -19.01 4.45
C LYS A 5 26.62 -20.21 5.38
N GLN A 6 27.66 -20.95 5.12
CA GLN A 6 28.13 -22.00 6.05
C GLN A 6 28.95 -21.36 7.17
N ARG A 7 28.87 -21.94 8.37
CA ARG A 7 29.72 -21.52 9.48
C ARG A 7 31.22 -21.71 9.05
N ASN A 8 32.04 -20.68 9.23
CA ASN A 8 33.47 -20.68 8.86
C ASN A 8 33.78 -20.74 7.34
N GLU A 9 32.83 -20.54 6.44
CA GLU A 9 33.06 -20.60 4.98
C GLU A 9 34.18 -19.66 4.50
N ASN A 10 34.18 -18.41 5.00
CA ASN A 10 35.22 -17.44 4.66
C ASN A 10 36.64 -17.91 5.11
N LYS A 11 36.71 -18.62 6.24
CA LYS A 11 37.97 -19.16 6.74
C LYS A 11 38.49 -20.31 5.84
N TYR A 12 37.58 -21.18 5.39
CA TYR A 12 37.91 -22.26 4.46
C TYR A 12 38.34 -21.74 3.10
N LEU A 13 37.67 -20.71 2.59
CA LEU A 13 38.08 -20.04 1.34
C LEU A 13 39.47 -19.40 1.46
N ALA A 14 39.76 -18.76 2.57
CA ALA A 14 41.09 -18.20 2.83
C ALA A 14 42.17 -19.29 2.86
N ILE A 15 41.92 -20.42 3.55
CA ILE A 15 42.90 -21.55 3.58
C ILE A 15 43.12 -22.07 2.16
N LYS A 16 42.06 -22.26 1.37
CA LYS A 16 42.17 -22.72 -0.01
C LYS A 16 42.99 -21.76 -0.86
N TYR A 17 42.68 -20.47 -0.80
CA TYR A 17 43.40 -19.43 -1.55
C TYR A 17 44.85 -19.35 -1.22
N PHE A 18 45.25 -19.31 0.08
CA PHE A 18 46.66 -19.23 0.48
C PHE A 18 47.41 -20.51 0.26
N TYR A 19 46.76 -21.66 0.30
CA TYR A 19 47.39 -22.93 -0.09
C TYR A 19 47.73 -22.93 -1.60
N GLU A 20 46.78 -22.50 -2.47
CA GLU A 20 46.98 -22.49 -3.91
C GLU A 20 47.95 -21.38 -4.38
N THR A 21 47.96 -20.21 -3.74
CA THR A 21 48.76 -19.06 -4.20
C THR A 21 50.12 -18.92 -3.49
N LYS A 22 50.20 -19.25 -2.22
CA LYS A 22 51.39 -19.04 -1.37
C LYS A 22 51.99 -20.33 -0.85
N ILE A 23 51.40 -21.48 -1.15
CA ILE A 23 51.86 -22.84 -0.73
C ILE A 23 52.03 -22.94 0.79
N TRP A 24 51.17 -22.22 1.56
CA TRP A 24 51.23 -22.28 3.01
C TRP A 24 50.64 -23.61 3.54
N SER A 25 51.22 -24.11 4.64
CA SER A 25 50.76 -25.36 5.23
C SER A 25 49.34 -25.28 5.75
N ILE A 26 48.43 -26.15 5.23
CA ILE A 26 47.03 -26.26 5.67
C ILE A 26 46.96 -26.51 7.18
N ASN A 27 47.88 -27.31 7.74
CA ASN A 27 47.91 -27.60 9.17
C ASN A 27 48.15 -26.33 10.00
N TRP A 28 49.11 -25.51 9.60
CA TRP A 28 49.43 -24.26 10.24
C TRP A 28 48.23 -23.25 10.15
N MET A 29 47.70 -23.08 8.97
CA MET A 29 46.51 -22.18 8.77
C MET A 29 45.32 -22.62 9.58
N CYS A 30 45.02 -23.91 9.66
CA CYS A 30 43.92 -24.43 10.48
C CYS A 30 44.11 -24.12 11.96
N LYS A 31 45.36 -24.26 12.48
CA LYS A 31 45.68 -23.88 13.86
C LYS A 31 45.52 -22.40 14.12
N VAL A 32 46.03 -21.52 13.25
CA VAL A 32 45.90 -20.05 13.36
C VAL A 32 44.46 -19.62 13.34
N LEU A 33 43.64 -20.19 12.47
CA LEU A 33 42.23 -19.82 12.34
C LEU A 33 41.29 -20.55 13.33
N ASN A 34 41.87 -21.38 14.20
CA ASN A 34 41.16 -22.21 15.18
C ASN A 34 40.02 -23.04 14.52
N ILE A 35 40.43 -23.85 13.53
CA ILE A 35 39.54 -24.73 12.78
C ILE A 35 40.14 -26.14 12.76
N SER A 36 39.28 -27.15 12.89
CA SER A 36 39.69 -28.53 12.70
C SER A 36 40.05 -28.79 11.24
N ARG A 37 41.21 -29.40 11.00
CA ARG A 37 41.67 -29.85 9.68
C ARG A 37 40.66 -30.78 9.02
N ALA A 38 40.06 -31.69 9.79
CA ALA A 38 39.02 -32.60 9.31
C ALA A 38 37.78 -31.81 8.78
N SER A 39 37.39 -30.71 9.44
CA SER A 39 36.28 -29.84 8.98
C SER A 39 36.61 -29.13 7.67
N TYR A 40 37.88 -28.71 7.48
CA TYR A 40 38.32 -28.11 6.21
C TYR A 40 38.23 -29.11 5.06
N TYR A 41 38.78 -30.32 5.21
CA TYR A 41 38.70 -31.35 4.18
C TYR A 41 37.27 -31.81 3.91
N LYS A 42 36.43 -31.95 4.94
CA LYS A 42 35.02 -32.24 4.76
C LYS A 42 34.31 -31.14 3.95
N TRP A 43 34.67 -29.86 4.15
CA TRP A 43 34.18 -28.77 3.34
C TRP A 43 34.69 -28.80 1.91
N LEU A 44 35.98 -29.09 1.71
CA LEU A 44 36.64 -29.13 0.40
C LEU A 44 36.06 -30.23 -0.51
N HIS A 45 35.79 -31.42 0.04
CA HIS A 45 35.21 -32.55 -0.68
C HIS A 45 33.69 -32.63 -0.64
N LYS A 46 33.04 -31.60 -0.07
CA LYS A 46 31.58 -31.58 0.04
C LYS A 46 30.94 -31.35 -1.31
N GLU A 47 30.26 -32.34 -1.83
CA GLU A 47 29.39 -32.20 -2.98
C GLU A 47 28.24 -31.25 -2.67
N VAL A 48 27.76 -30.51 -3.71
CA VAL A 48 26.60 -29.63 -3.57
C VAL A 48 25.35 -30.49 -3.49
N PRO A 49 24.58 -30.43 -2.39
CA PRO A 49 23.36 -31.23 -2.27
C PRO A 49 22.41 -30.95 -3.43
N ARG A 50 21.70 -31.97 -3.90
CA ARG A 50 20.67 -31.84 -4.97
C ARG A 50 19.70 -30.70 -4.71
N GLN A 51 19.24 -30.54 -3.49
CA GLN A 51 18.33 -29.44 -3.10
C GLN A 51 18.95 -28.04 -3.32
N GLU A 52 20.27 -27.91 -3.15
CA GLU A 52 20.95 -26.63 -3.38
C GLU A 52 21.10 -26.34 -4.88
N LEU A 53 21.36 -27.36 -5.69
CA LEU A 53 21.34 -27.24 -7.17
C LEU A 53 19.97 -26.80 -7.66
N GLU A 54 18.89 -27.41 -7.16
CA GLU A 54 17.52 -26.99 -7.47
C GLU A 54 17.21 -25.57 -7.00
N ASN A 55 17.79 -25.12 -5.88
CA ASN A 55 17.63 -23.74 -5.40
C ASN A 55 18.38 -22.74 -6.28
N ILE A 56 19.55 -23.12 -6.81
CA ILE A 56 20.33 -22.29 -7.75
C ILE A 56 19.55 -22.12 -9.04
N GLU A 57 18.99 -23.22 -9.57
CA GLU A 57 18.17 -23.17 -10.78
C GLU A 57 16.90 -22.33 -10.56
N LEU A 58 16.21 -22.53 -9.44
CA LEU A 58 15.04 -21.71 -9.08
C LEU A 58 15.41 -20.23 -8.92
N ALA A 59 16.59 -19.91 -8.38
CA ALA A 59 17.06 -18.53 -8.28
C ALA A 59 17.33 -17.91 -9.65
N ARG A 60 17.83 -18.68 -10.62
CA ARG A 60 18.01 -18.28 -12.01
C ARG A 60 16.66 -17.93 -12.66
N LEU A 61 15.71 -18.85 -12.54
CA LEU A 61 14.35 -18.65 -13.07
C LEU A 61 13.67 -17.43 -12.45
N ILE A 62 13.79 -17.24 -11.13
CA ILE A 62 13.20 -16.06 -10.46
C ILE A 62 13.77 -14.76 -11.03
N LYS A 63 15.08 -14.66 -11.27
CA LYS A 63 15.69 -13.46 -11.87
C LYS A 63 15.20 -13.22 -13.30
N GLU A 64 15.19 -14.25 -14.12
CA GLU A 64 14.72 -14.19 -15.50
C GLU A 64 13.27 -13.68 -15.59
N TYR A 65 12.37 -14.26 -14.78
CA TYR A 65 10.96 -13.82 -14.76
C TYR A 65 10.77 -12.44 -14.13
N ASP A 66 11.58 -12.07 -13.15
CA ASP A 66 11.54 -10.74 -12.54
C ASP A 66 11.89 -9.65 -13.55
N GLU A 67 12.96 -9.83 -14.34
CA GLU A 67 13.34 -8.93 -15.43
C GLU A 67 12.29 -8.91 -16.55
N ARG A 68 11.84 -10.09 -16.99
CA ARG A 68 10.83 -10.22 -18.07
C ARG A 68 9.53 -9.48 -17.77
N PHE A 69 9.13 -9.44 -16.50
CA PHE A 69 7.89 -8.79 -16.07
C PHE A 69 8.13 -7.44 -15.36
N ASN A 70 9.27 -6.78 -15.62
CA ASN A 70 9.58 -5.45 -15.08
C ASN A 70 9.36 -5.34 -13.56
N HIS A 71 9.77 -6.34 -12.78
CA HIS A 71 9.71 -6.38 -11.32
C HIS A 71 8.30 -6.29 -10.70
N ILE A 72 7.25 -6.60 -11.46
CA ILE A 72 5.86 -6.50 -10.96
C ILE A 72 5.36 -7.76 -10.27
N LEU A 73 6.07 -8.90 -10.40
CA LEU A 73 5.61 -10.17 -9.86
C LEU A 73 5.91 -10.29 -8.36
N GLY A 74 4.86 -10.39 -7.55
CA GLY A 74 4.98 -10.85 -6.17
C GLY A 74 5.16 -12.38 -6.11
N TYR A 75 5.67 -12.92 -4.98
CA TYR A 75 6.03 -14.35 -4.84
C TYR A 75 4.92 -15.32 -5.24
N ARG A 76 3.64 -14.99 -5.01
CA ARG A 76 2.50 -15.86 -5.38
C ARG A 76 2.38 -16.01 -6.89
N ARG A 77 2.42 -14.89 -7.62
CA ARG A 77 2.38 -14.86 -9.09
C ARG A 77 3.66 -15.48 -9.65
N MET A 78 4.82 -15.11 -9.14
CA MET A 78 6.12 -15.69 -9.51
C MET A 78 6.07 -17.22 -9.42
N THR A 79 5.56 -17.79 -8.31
CA THR A 79 5.39 -19.25 -8.17
C THR A 79 4.49 -19.84 -9.24
N SER A 80 3.33 -19.22 -9.51
CA SER A 80 2.40 -19.70 -10.52
C SER A 80 3.02 -19.69 -11.92
N TRP A 81 3.72 -18.61 -12.30
CA TRP A 81 4.39 -18.50 -13.59
C TRP A 81 5.51 -19.53 -13.75
N ILE A 82 6.42 -19.65 -12.78
CA ILE A 82 7.52 -20.62 -12.85
C ILE A 82 6.98 -22.04 -12.96
N ASN A 83 6.03 -22.43 -12.13
CA ASN A 83 5.48 -23.77 -12.16
C ASN A 83 4.73 -24.08 -13.46
N HIS A 84 3.98 -23.12 -13.99
CA HIS A 84 3.23 -23.29 -15.24
C HIS A 84 4.15 -23.46 -16.45
N PHE A 85 5.10 -22.55 -16.63
CA PHE A 85 5.93 -22.55 -17.84
C PHE A 85 7.08 -23.56 -17.81
N ASN A 86 7.56 -23.94 -16.63
CA ASN A 86 8.66 -24.90 -16.51
C ASN A 86 8.16 -26.30 -16.05
N GLN A 87 6.84 -26.52 -15.95
CA GLN A 87 6.23 -27.78 -15.51
C GLN A 87 6.82 -28.27 -14.17
N THR A 88 7.10 -27.33 -13.26
CA THR A 88 7.66 -27.59 -11.95
C THR A 88 6.60 -27.47 -10.86
N ASN A 89 6.91 -27.95 -9.64
CA ASN A 89 5.98 -27.85 -8.51
C ASN A 89 6.68 -27.27 -7.27
N TYR A 90 7.22 -26.05 -7.42
CA TYR A 90 7.82 -25.34 -6.29
C TYR A 90 6.76 -24.78 -5.35
N SER A 91 6.98 -24.95 -4.04
CA SER A 91 6.08 -24.37 -3.04
C SER A 91 6.24 -22.85 -2.95
N LYS A 92 5.13 -22.14 -2.67
CA LYS A 92 5.12 -20.67 -2.46
C LYS A 92 6.11 -20.22 -1.39
N LYS A 93 6.28 -21.00 -0.31
CA LYS A 93 7.25 -20.72 0.76
C LYS A 93 8.69 -20.79 0.27
N ARG A 94 9.03 -21.76 -0.60
CA ARG A 94 10.38 -21.93 -1.17
C ARG A 94 10.72 -20.74 -2.08
N VAL A 95 9.81 -20.39 -3.00
CA VAL A 95 9.98 -19.22 -3.91
C VAL A 95 10.13 -17.93 -3.12
N HIS A 96 9.26 -17.68 -2.15
CA HIS A 96 9.33 -16.47 -1.31
C HIS A 96 10.67 -16.34 -0.58
N ARG A 97 11.17 -17.44 0.04
CA ARG A 97 12.45 -17.46 0.73
C ARG A 97 13.61 -17.12 -0.21
N ILE A 98 13.60 -17.65 -1.43
CA ILE A 98 14.67 -17.38 -2.41
C ILE A 98 14.57 -15.93 -2.91
N MET A 99 13.37 -15.43 -3.23
CA MET A 99 13.17 -14.02 -3.59
C MET A 99 13.70 -13.08 -2.51
N GLN A 100 13.42 -13.36 -1.23
CA GLN A 100 13.96 -12.56 -0.12
C GLN A 100 15.50 -12.57 -0.08
N LYS A 101 16.14 -13.73 -0.31
CA LYS A 101 17.60 -13.83 -0.36
C LYS A 101 18.22 -13.08 -1.54
N LEU A 102 17.51 -13.00 -2.66
CA LEU A 102 17.91 -12.24 -3.85
C LEU A 102 17.59 -10.74 -3.75
N GLY A 103 16.86 -10.29 -2.72
CA GLY A 103 16.39 -8.92 -2.59
C GLY A 103 15.28 -8.55 -3.58
N ILE A 104 14.66 -9.57 -4.22
CA ILE A 104 13.62 -9.38 -5.23
C ILE A 104 12.26 -9.26 -4.56
N HIS A 105 11.53 -8.16 -4.85
CA HIS A 105 10.17 -7.94 -4.39
C HIS A 105 9.41 -7.04 -5.37
N SER A 106 8.10 -7.24 -5.45
CA SER A 106 7.26 -6.49 -6.39
C SER A 106 7.31 -4.98 -6.13
N VAL A 107 7.50 -4.20 -7.20
CA VAL A 107 7.51 -2.73 -7.16
C VAL A 107 6.11 -2.10 -7.06
N ILE A 108 5.03 -2.85 -7.35
CA ILE A 108 3.65 -2.34 -7.36
C ILE A 108 3.17 -1.95 -5.95
N ARG A 109 3.66 -2.62 -4.90
CA ARG A 109 3.29 -2.32 -3.52
C ARG A 109 4.42 -1.58 -2.80
N GLY A 110 4.52 -0.28 -3.02
CA GLY A 110 5.23 0.60 -2.10
C GLY A 110 4.64 0.49 -0.68
N LYS A 111 5.45 0.67 0.37
CA LYS A 111 4.93 0.79 1.73
C LYS A 111 3.85 1.86 1.74
N LYS A 112 2.61 1.46 2.06
CA LYS A 112 1.57 2.46 2.36
C LYS A 112 2.07 3.25 3.56
N ASN A 113 2.13 4.57 3.44
CA ASN A 113 2.33 5.42 4.60
C ASN A 113 1.29 5.04 5.64
N LYS A 114 1.71 4.85 6.90
CA LYS A 114 0.77 4.60 7.99
C LYS A 114 -0.16 5.81 8.06
N TYR A 115 -1.41 5.63 7.68
CA TYR A 115 -2.43 6.64 7.86
C TYR A 115 -2.62 6.82 9.37
N ILE A 116 -2.27 8.00 9.87
CA ILE A 116 -2.57 8.37 11.25
C ILE A 116 -4.05 8.72 11.26
N SER A 117 -4.87 7.82 11.76
CA SER A 117 -6.29 8.07 11.97
C SER A 117 -6.45 9.16 13.03
N VAL A 118 -6.80 10.35 12.60
CA VAL A 118 -7.25 11.41 13.53
C VAL A 118 -8.64 11.02 14.00
N LYS A 119 -8.82 10.91 15.33
CA LYS A 119 -10.17 10.66 15.88
C LYS A 119 -11.08 11.82 15.50
N PRO A 120 -12.29 11.55 14.97
CA PRO A 120 -13.25 12.62 14.65
C PRO A 120 -13.62 13.39 15.92
N GLU A 121 -13.64 14.72 15.83
CA GLU A 121 -13.98 15.58 16.99
C GLU A 121 -15.44 15.39 17.42
N THR A 122 -16.33 15.27 16.43
CA THR A 122 -17.77 15.10 16.65
C THR A 122 -18.34 14.19 15.58
N ILE A 123 -19.29 13.35 15.97
CA ILE A 123 -19.94 12.39 15.08
C ILE A 123 -21.44 12.65 15.14
N ALA A 124 -22.06 12.87 13.98
CA ALA A 124 -23.52 12.91 13.85
C ALA A 124 -24.06 11.51 13.49
N GLU A 125 -25.31 11.27 13.85
CA GLU A 125 -26.01 10.03 13.48
C GLU A 125 -26.28 9.97 11.97
N ASN A 126 -26.44 8.76 11.44
CA ASN A 126 -26.87 8.57 10.05
C ASN A 126 -28.39 8.74 9.95
N ILE A 127 -28.85 9.99 9.79
CA ILE A 127 -30.26 10.33 9.65
C ILE A 127 -30.77 9.94 8.26
N LEU A 128 -29.89 10.03 7.23
CA LEU A 128 -30.27 9.76 5.84
C LEU A 128 -30.63 8.27 5.60
N GLN A 129 -29.97 7.32 6.30
CA GLN A 129 -30.22 5.87 6.28
C GLN A 129 -30.34 5.29 4.86
N ARG A 130 -29.59 5.84 3.88
CA ARG A 130 -29.64 5.49 2.45
C ARG A 130 -30.93 5.85 1.75
N ASP A 131 -31.79 6.66 2.34
CA ASP A 131 -32.94 7.25 1.66
C ASP A 131 -32.48 8.44 0.81
N PHE A 132 -32.00 8.10 -0.40
CA PHE A 132 -31.50 9.06 -1.38
C PHE A 132 -32.56 9.67 -2.26
N TYR A 133 -33.83 9.44 -1.94
CA TYR A 133 -34.95 10.05 -2.65
C TYR A 133 -35.39 11.35 -1.96
N ALA A 134 -35.52 12.41 -2.72
CA ALA A 134 -36.02 13.69 -2.28
C ALA A 134 -37.22 14.09 -3.15
N THR A 135 -38.25 14.66 -2.55
CA THR A 135 -39.47 15.06 -3.22
C THR A 135 -39.44 16.51 -3.70
N GLU A 136 -38.55 17.31 -3.10
CA GLU A 136 -38.44 18.75 -3.36
C GLU A 136 -36.97 19.19 -3.40
N PRO A 137 -36.62 20.24 -4.15
CA PRO A 137 -35.29 20.83 -4.14
C PRO A 137 -34.86 21.27 -2.74
N ASN A 138 -33.57 21.15 -2.44
CA ASN A 138 -32.99 21.57 -1.16
C ASN A 138 -33.52 20.82 0.07
N GLN A 139 -34.02 19.59 -0.10
CA GLN A 139 -34.49 18.74 0.99
C GLN A 139 -33.31 17.93 1.58
N LYS A 140 -32.47 17.40 0.72
CA LYS A 140 -31.31 16.53 1.09
C LYS A 140 -30.09 16.88 0.23
N TRP A 141 -29.03 17.32 0.87
CA TRP A 141 -27.73 17.54 0.22
C TRP A 141 -26.73 16.52 0.65
N VAL A 142 -25.94 15.98 -0.30
CA VAL A 142 -24.83 15.08 -0.05
C VAL A 142 -23.55 15.72 -0.52
N THR A 143 -22.44 15.43 0.17
CA THR A 143 -21.15 16.03 -0.13
C THR A 143 -20.01 15.03 -0.02
N ASP A 144 -19.00 15.22 -0.87
CA ASP A 144 -17.75 14.46 -0.83
C ASP A 144 -16.56 15.27 -1.34
N ILE A 145 -15.34 14.76 -1.10
CA ILE A 145 -14.10 15.32 -1.62
C ILE A 145 -13.40 14.30 -2.49
N THR A 146 -13.34 14.55 -3.77
CA THR A 146 -12.64 13.72 -4.74
C THR A 146 -11.22 14.22 -4.98
N GLU A 147 -10.23 13.30 -4.94
CA GLU A 147 -8.82 13.59 -5.23
C GLU A 147 -8.49 13.23 -6.68
N PHE A 148 -7.99 14.19 -7.45
CA PHE A 148 -7.44 14.00 -8.78
C PHE A 148 -5.91 14.10 -8.76
N LYS A 149 -5.24 13.14 -9.40
CA LYS A 149 -3.80 13.20 -9.65
C LYS A 149 -3.55 13.84 -11.00
N VAL A 150 -2.73 14.88 -11.04
CA VAL A 150 -2.34 15.50 -12.31
C VAL A 150 -1.34 14.57 -13.02
N PRO A 151 -1.66 14.10 -14.25
CA PRO A 151 -0.76 13.25 -15.01
C PRO A 151 0.60 13.92 -15.19
N ARG A 152 1.70 13.16 -15.04
CA ARG A 152 3.09 13.61 -15.17
C ARG A 152 3.59 14.62 -14.12
N GLU A 153 2.74 15.03 -13.16
CA GLU A 153 3.14 15.90 -12.06
C GLU A 153 2.89 15.20 -10.71
N LYS A 154 3.70 15.55 -9.70
CA LYS A 154 3.46 15.08 -8.31
C LYS A 154 2.37 15.87 -7.59
N LYS A 155 1.59 16.66 -8.33
CA LYS A 155 0.53 17.50 -7.80
C LYS A 155 -0.81 16.77 -7.75
N LYS A 156 -1.62 17.16 -6.77
CA LYS A 156 -2.98 16.69 -6.58
C LYS A 156 -3.93 17.89 -6.59
N ILE A 157 -5.13 17.67 -7.11
CA ILE A 157 -6.24 18.63 -7.08
C ILE A 157 -7.39 17.96 -6.33
N TYR A 158 -8.05 18.69 -5.49
CA TYR A 158 -9.19 18.23 -4.70
C TYR A 158 -10.44 18.99 -5.13
N LEU A 159 -11.48 18.25 -5.45
CA LEU A 159 -12.82 18.77 -5.73
C LEU A 159 -13.70 18.49 -4.51
N SER A 160 -14.23 19.53 -3.89
CA SER A 160 -15.31 19.41 -2.94
C SER A 160 -16.60 19.79 -3.65
N ALA A 161 -17.59 18.91 -3.64
CA ALA A 161 -18.89 19.13 -4.29
C ALA A 161 -20.03 18.89 -3.30
N ILE A 162 -21.11 19.61 -3.47
CA ILE A 162 -22.40 19.41 -2.80
C ILE A 162 -23.45 19.16 -3.88
N LEU A 163 -24.14 18.02 -3.80
CA LEU A 163 -25.19 17.61 -4.70
C LEU A 163 -26.55 17.70 -4.01
N ASP A 164 -27.59 18.20 -4.70
CA ASP A 164 -28.98 18.03 -4.28
C ASP A 164 -29.45 16.62 -4.72
N LEU A 165 -30.07 15.88 -3.82
CA LEU A 165 -30.62 14.56 -4.15
C LEU A 165 -31.92 14.59 -4.93
N TYR A 166 -32.58 15.74 -5.03
CA TYR A 166 -33.81 15.89 -5.80
C TYR A 166 -33.57 15.70 -7.30
N ASP A 167 -32.65 16.45 -7.87
CA ASP A 167 -32.32 16.43 -9.29
C ASP A 167 -30.90 15.97 -9.59
N ARG A 168 -30.12 15.65 -8.53
CA ARG A 168 -28.69 15.29 -8.58
C ARG A 168 -27.83 16.40 -9.18
N TYR A 169 -28.26 17.63 -9.11
CA TYR A 169 -27.52 18.78 -9.59
C TYR A 169 -26.49 19.24 -8.55
N PRO A 170 -25.28 19.63 -8.98
CA PRO A 170 -24.26 20.17 -8.06
C PRO A 170 -24.64 21.58 -7.60
N VAL A 171 -25.15 21.71 -6.39
CA VAL A 171 -25.50 22.97 -5.74
C VAL A 171 -24.31 23.92 -5.65
N ALA A 172 -23.13 23.35 -5.29
CA ALA A 172 -21.89 24.09 -5.29
C ALA A 172 -20.68 23.13 -5.41
N TYR A 173 -19.61 23.66 -5.99
CA TYR A 173 -18.33 22.97 -6.00
C TYR A 173 -17.17 23.95 -5.94
N VAL A 174 -16.03 23.50 -5.39
CA VAL A 174 -14.76 24.26 -5.32
C VAL A 174 -13.59 23.33 -5.56
N LEU A 175 -12.64 23.79 -6.35
CA LEU A 175 -11.36 23.13 -6.61
C LEU A 175 -10.25 23.75 -5.76
N SER A 176 -9.36 22.93 -5.24
CA SER A 176 -8.20 23.36 -4.45
C SER A 176 -7.00 22.43 -4.64
N SER A 177 -5.79 22.96 -4.47
CA SER A 177 -4.56 22.16 -4.39
C SER A 177 -4.34 21.53 -3.01
N ARG A 178 -5.19 21.83 -2.02
CA ARG A 178 -5.07 21.32 -0.64
C ARG A 178 -6.39 20.78 -0.14
N ASN A 179 -6.34 19.58 0.45
CA ASN A 179 -7.46 18.97 1.16
C ASN A 179 -7.46 19.46 2.62
N ASN A 180 -8.19 20.53 2.90
CA ASN A 180 -8.28 21.11 4.22
C ASN A 180 -9.70 21.64 4.52
N ASN A 181 -9.94 22.07 5.76
CA ASN A 181 -11.24 22.60 6.18
C ASN A 181 -11.70 23.81 5.33
N LYS A 182 -10.76 24.66 4.87
CA LYS A 182 -11.10 25.82 4.03
C LYS A 182 -11.77 25.43 2.72
N LEU A 183 -11.41 24.28 2.14
CA LEU A 183 -12.04 23.79 0.91
C LEU A 183 -13.53 23.53 1.13
N VAL A 184 -13.88 22.72 2.15
CA VAL A 184 -15.25 22.39 2.49
C VAL A 184 -16.05 23.62 2.91
N PHE A 185 -15.46 24.49 3.73
CA PHE A 185 -16.13 25.70 4.18
C PHE A 185 -16.48 26.64 3.01
N LYS A 186 -15.55 26.85 2.07
CA LYS A 186 -15.83 27.63 0.86
C LYS A 186 -16.93 27.02 0.00
N THR A 187 -16.94 25.68 -0.14
CA THR A 187 -18.00 24.99 -0.90
C THR A 187 -19.35 25.18 -0.23
N PHE A 188 -19.40 25.02 1.10
CA PHE A 188 -20.62 25.24 1.88
C PHE A 188 -21.10 26.72 1.80
N ASP A 189 -20.18 27.68 2.03
CA ASP A 189 -20.51 29.10 1.98
C ASP A 189 -21.06 29.52 0.60
N LYS A 190 -20.52 28.94 -0.49
CA LYS A 190 -21.03 29.12 -1.85
C LYS A 190 -22.45 28.56 -2.00
N ALA A 191 -22.68 27.31 -1.54
CA ALA A 191 -23.99 26.68 -1.60
C ALA A 191 -25.05 27.51 -0.88
N ILE A 192 -24.75 28.06 0.30
CA ILE A 192 -25.64 28.90 1.08
C ILE A 192 -25.88 30.27 0.41
N LYS A 193 -24.84 30.85 -0.21
CA LYS A 193 -24.99 32.11 -0.94
C LYS A 193 -26.00 31.97 -2.09
N ASP A 194 -25.92 30.87 -2.82
CA ASP A 194 -26.75 30.59 -3.97
C ASP A 194 -28.20 30.12 -3.56
N ASN A 195 -28.31 29.53 -2.34
CA ASN A 195 -29.57 29.01 -1.77
C ASN A 195 -29.77 29.48 -0.32
N PRO A 196 -30.03 30.76 -0.06
CA PRO A 196 -30.00 31.33 1.30
C PRO A 196 -31.07 30.80 2.26
N LEU A 197 -32.20 30.32 1.72
CA LEU A 197 -33.33 29.79 2.49
C LEU A 197 -33.31 28.27 2.65
N ALA A 198 -32.35 27.59 2.04
CA ALA A 198 -32.27 26.14 2.08
C ALA A 198 -31.91 25.61 3.47
N LYS A 199 -32.65 24.61 3.95
CA LYS A 199 -32.40 23.92 5.23
C LYS A 199 -32.38 22.39 5.03
N PRO A 200 -31.50 21.84 4.15
CA PRO A 200 -31.44 20.42 3.85
C PRO A 200 -30.96 19.60 5.03
N ILE A 201 -31.23 18.28 4.99
CA ILE A 201 -30.39 17.31 5.68
C ILE A 201 -29.04 17.28 4.96
N PHE A 202 -27.97 17.67 5.65
CA PHE A 202 -26.64 17.74 5.09
C PHE A 202 -25.87 16.44 5.41
N HIS A 203 -25.70 15.59 4.43
CA HIS A 203 -25.05 14.28 4.60
C HIS A 203 -23.61 14.28 4.06
N SER A 204 -22.70 13.69 4.82
CA SER A 204 -21.28 13.56 4.47
C SER A 204 -20.68 12.25 4.98
N ASP A 205 -19.48 11.94 4.55
CA ASP A 205 -18.61 10.98 5.22
C ASP A 205 -18.14 11.50 6.60
N ARG A 206 -17.27 10.73 7.25
CA ARG A 206 -16.64 11.12 8.53
C ARG A 206 -15.27 11.77 8.36
N GLY A 207 -15.05 12.47 7.25
CA GLY A 207 -13.83 13.23 7.03
C GLY A 207 -13.60 14.28 8.11
N PHE A 208 -12.36 14.57 8.44
CA PHE A 208 -11.98 15.52 9.51
C PHE A 208 -12.55 16.92 9.26
N GLN A 209 -12.82 17.29 8.01
CA GLN A 209 -13.42 18.55 7.64
C GLN A 209 -14.86 18.68 8.15
N TYR A 210 -15.65 17.59 7.96
CA TYR A 210 -17.08 17.55 8.33
C TYR A 210 -17.30 17.28 9.82
N THR A 211 -16.33 16.66 10.50
CA THR A 211 -16.39 16.39 11.94
C THR A 211 -15.87 17.55 12.79
N SER A 212 -15.37 18.62 12.17
CA SER A 212 -14.84 19.78 12.88
C SER A 212 -15.95 20.59 13.57
N LYS A 213 -15.69 21.05 14.81
CA LYS A 213 -16.63 21.89 15.57
C LYS A 213 -17.04 23.16 14.82
N VAL A 214 -16.12 23.72 14.01
CA VAL A 214 -16.39 24.91 13.21
C VAL A 214 -17.44 24.62 12.14
N PHE A 215 -17.34 23.47 11.45
CA PHE A 215 -18.32 23.11 10.43
C PHE A 215 -19.69 22.83 11.04
N GLN A 216 -19.75 22.15 12.18
CA GLN A 216 -21.01 21.94 12.90
C GLN A 216 -21.67 23.24 13.34
N ARG A 217 -20.89 24.22 13.78
CA ARG A 217 -21.43 25.57 14.10
C ARG A 217 -22.04 26.18 12.88
N LYS A 218 -21.37 26.15 11.71
CA LYS A 218 -21.92 26.67 10.45
C LYS A 218 -23.25 26.03 10.07
N LEU A 219 -23.37 24.69 10.20
CA LEU A 219 -24.64 23.98 9.95
C LEU A 219 -25.72 24.41 10.93
N LYS A 220 -25.42 24.54 12.22
CA LYS A 220 -26.33 24.92 13.26
C LYS A 220 -26.85 26.39 13.07
N GLU A 221 -25.95 27.29 12.68
CA GLU A 221 -26.31 28.70 12.35
C GLU A 221 -27.31 28.80 11.18
N LYS A 222 -27.32 27.82 10.30
CA LYS A 222 -28.25 27.68 9.18
C LYS A 222 -29.43 26.74 9.45
N GLU A 223 -29.58 26.28 10.71
CA GLU A 223 -30.64 25.36 11.13
C GLU A 223 -30.69 24.05 10.35
N MET A 224 -29.53 23.63 9.79
CA MET A 224 -29.38 22.39 9.03
C MET A 224 -29.08 21.20 9.94
N LYS A 225 -29.71 20.06 9.62
CA LYS A 225 -29.41 18.79 10.32
C LYS A 225 -28.24 18.08 9.65
N GLN A 226 -27.20 17.76 10.43
CA GLN A 226 -26.07 16.96 9.95
C GLN A 226 -26.40 15.48 10.02
N SER A 227 -26.09 14.76 8.95
CA SER A 227 -26.13 13.30 8.87
C SER A 227 -24.76 12.79 8.43
N MET A 228 -24.28 11.69 8.98
CA MET A 228 -22.97 11.11 8.63
C MET A 228 -23.05 9.62 8.32
N SER A 229 -22.29 9.19 7.32
CA SER A 229 -22.13 7.77 6.98
C SER A 229 -21.64 6.95 8.17
N ARG A 230 -22.00 5.67 8.25
CA ARG A 230 -21.49 4.74 9.24
C ARG A 230 -20.04 4.38 8.97
N VAL A 231 -19.31 3.95 9.99
CA VAL A 231 -17.91 3.55 9.84
C VAL A 231 -17.78 2.34 8.90
N GLY A 232 -16.96 2.48 7.86
CA GLY A 232 -16.72 1.40 6.90
C GLY A 232 -17.86 1.11 5.91
N HIS A 233 -18.89 1.97 5.86
CA HIS A 233 -20.01 1.87 4.92
C HIS A 233 -19.98 3.02 3.91
N CYS A 234 -19.08 2.95 2.91
CA CYS A 234 -18.99 3.96 1.83
C CYS A 234 -20.33 4.11 1.07
N ILE A 235 -21.05 3.02 0.86
CA ILE A 235 -22.37 3.04 0.20
C ILE A 235 -23.40 3.97 0.86
N ASP A 236 -23.18 4.40 2.11
CA ASP A 236 -24.06 5.38 2.77
C ASP A 236 -23.93 6.79 2.15
N ASN A 237 -22.90 7.03 1.30
CA ASN A 237 -22.71 8.28 0.53
C ASN A 237 -22.67 8.03 -1.00
N GLY A 238 -23.19 6.88 -1.45
CA GLY A 238 -23.12 6.40 -2.83
C GLY A 238 -23.51 7.39 -3.94
N PRO A 239 -24.53 8.25 -3.81
CA PRO A 239 -24.92 9.17 -4.88
C PRO A 239 -23.87 10.21 -5.26
N VAL A 240 -22.86 10.48 -4.41
CA VAL A 240 -21.83 11.50 -4.66
C VAL A 240 -20.45 10.86 -4.98
N GLU A 241 -20.27 9.55 -4.72
CA GLU A 241 -19.10 8.79 -5.12
C GLU A 241 -19.15 8.42 -6.62
#